data_3512362a04b421935bc96ae099367dbe
#
_entry.id   3512362a04b421935bc96ae099367dbe
#
_cell.length_a   1.000
_cell.length_b   1.000
_cell.length_c   1.000
_cell.angle_alpha   90.00
_cell.angle_beta   90.00
_cell.angle_gamma   90.00
#
_symmetry.space_group_name_H-M   'P 1'
#
loop_
_entity.id
_entity.type
_entity.pdbx_description
1 polymer ?
#
loop_
_entity_poly.entity_id
_entity_poly.type
_entity_poly.pdbx_seq_one_letter_code
_entity_poly.pdbx_strand_id
1 'polypeptide(L)'
;MYKNNRLKQIQSFLELHGSVDISALSRELGVSEMTIRRDLSILVSRGTAVRTHGGAILPRERYLGDVYMDSRSQINVAEKKAIAKAAVAELQPGDSVYIDDGSTVAAMTQFIPHNIQLRVTTTSMSAALEFNKFPNIDVIAIGGRVSKTTKSAVGPIALELLQSMYFKTAFIGVPYITVDGIITSNAIDEIHLKKAAIAQSQRSILLMDSSKIHKEPINIKLASLDDFQMVITDSRADSNFLANCMEKKIQVNIVEP
;
A
#
# COMPACT_ATOMS: atom_id res chain seq x y z
N MET A 1 -26.23 -12.61 4.09
CA MET A 1 -24.98 -12.26 3.40
C MET A 1 -24.72 -13.27 2.30
N TYR A 2 -24.46 -12.83 1.05
CA TYR A 2 -24.18 -13.73 -0.07
C TYR A 2 -22.84 -14.45 0.12
N LYS A 3 -22.78 -15.75 -0.21
CA LYS A 3 -21.58 -16.61 -0.03
C LYS A 3 -20.30 -16.02 -0.62
N ASN A 4 -20.36 -15.45 -1.83
CA ASN A 4 -19.18 -14.90 -2.50
C ASN A 4 -18.61 -13.66 -1.79
N ASN A 5 -19.44 -12.81 -1.20
CA ASN A 5 -18.98 -11.66 -0.43
C ASN A 5 -18.32 -12.11 0.88
N ARG A 6 -18.85 -13.14 1.53
CA ARG A 6 -18.27 -13.69 2.75
C ARG A 6 -16.93 -14.36 2.50
N LEU A 7 -16.78 -15.13 1.42
CA LEU A 7 -15.49 -15.70 1.03
C LEU A 7 -14.42 -14.62 0.80
N LYS A 8 -14.78 -13.51 0.14
CA LYS A 8 -13.88 -12.37 -0.05
C LYS A 8 -13.48 -11.74 1.28
N GLN A 9 -14.42 -11.55 2.21
CA GLN A 9 -14.10 -11.00 3.53
C GLN A 9 -13.19 -11.92 4.33
N ILE A 10 -13.46 -13.24 4.38
CA ILE A 10 -12.58 -14.19 5.06
C ILE A 10 -11.18 -14.17 4.44
N GLN A 11 -11.09 -14.08 3.11
CA GLN A 11 -9.81 -13.98 2.43
C GLN A 11 -9.08 -12.68 2.80
N SER A 12 -9.78 -11.54 2.85
CA SER A 12 -9.19 -10.28 3.29
C SER A 12 -8.69 -10.32 4.75
N PHE A 13 -9.43 -10.98 5.66
CA PHE A 13 -8.97 -11.21 7.03
C PHE A 13 -7.69 -12.07 7.09
N LEU A 14 -7.62 -13.12 6.28
CA LEU A 14 -6.41 -13.94 6.16
C LEU A 14 -5.23 -13.13 5.64
N GLU A 15 -5.46 -12.33 4.61
CA GLU A 15 -4.42 -11.48 3.99
C GLU A 15 -3.93 -10.38 4.95
N LEU A 16 -4.82 -9.85 5.79
CA LEU A 16 -4.50 -8.81 6.76
C LEU A 16 -3.77 -9.34 7.99
N HIS A 17 -4.23 -10.48 8.53
CA HIS A 17 -3.77 -10.98 9.84
C HIS A 17 -2.87 -12.20 9.73
N GLY A 18 -2.67 -12.75 8.52
CA GLY A 18 -1.91 -13.98 8.29
C GLY A 18 -2.61 -15.25 8.80
N SER A 19 -3.55 -15.11 9.71
CA SER A 19 -4.34 -16.19 10.29
C SER A 19 -5.74 -15.74 10.67
N VAL A 20 -6.69 -16.67 10.69
CA VAL A 20 -8.06 -16.43 11.16
C VAL A 20 -8.50 -17.57 12.09
N ASP A 21 -9.27 -17.21 13.11
CA ASP A 21 -9.94 -18.16 14.02
C ASP A 21 -11.41 -18.31 13.63
N ILE A 22 -11.93 -19.54 13.69
CA ILE A 22 -13.30 -19.86 13.28
C ILE A 22 -14.31 -19.16 14.16
N SER A 23 -14.10 -19.15 15.48
CA SER A 23 -15.06 -18.58 16.42
C SER A 23 -15.08 -17.05 16.36
N ALA A 24 -13.91 -16.42 16.10
CA ALA A 24 -13.80 -14.99 15.86
C ALA A 24 -14.54 -14.59 14.58
N LEU A 25 -14.27 -15.25 13.46
CA LEU A 25 -14.96 -14.99 12.18
C LEU A 25 -16.48 -15.25 12.27
N SER A 26 -16.90 -16.28 13.02
CA SER A 26 -18.32 -16.59 13.24
C SER A 26 -19.06 -15.42 13.90
N ARG A 27 -18.44 -14.82 14.92
CA ARG A 27 -18.99 -13.64 15.63
C ARG A 27 -19.00 -12.41 14.74
N GLU A 28 -17.92 -12.16 14.04
CA GLU A 28 -17.74 -10.94 13.24
C GLU A 28 -18.64 -10.92 11.99
N LEU A 29 -18.77 -12.07 11.33
CA LEU A 29 -19.59 -12.21 10.11
C LEU A 29 -21.05 -12.59 10.39
N GLY A 30 -21.43 -12.83 11.65
CA GLY A 30 -22.80 -13.17 12.05
C GLY A 30 -23.31 -14.47 11.45
N VAL A 31 -22.44 -15.49 11.27
CA VAL A 31 -22.80 -16.81 10.72
C VAL A 31 -22.27 -17.93 11.61
N SER A 32 -22.85 -19.14 11.51
CA SER A 32 -22.40 -20.28 12.33
C SER A 32 -20.97 -20.68 12.02
N GLU A 33 -20.25 -21.24 13.03
CA GLU A 33 -18.92 -21.82 12.83
C GLU A 33 -18.87 -22.87 11.72
N MET A 34 -19.95 -23.66 11.58
CA MET A 34 -20.06 -24.65 10.51
C MET A 34 -20.02 -23.98 9.12
N THR A 35 -20.64 -22.81 8.99
CA THR A 35 -20.57 -22.02 7.75
C THR A 35 -19.16 -21.54 7.49
N ILE A 36 -18.47 -21.01 8.51
CA ILE A 36 -17.06 -20.59 8.41
C ILE A 36 -16.16 -21.78 8.06
N ARG A 37 -16.36 -22.95 8.69
CA ARG A 37 -15.58 -24.17 8.37
C ARG A 37 -15.72 -24.57 6.91
N ARG A 38 -16.94 -24.48 6.35
CA ARG A 38 -17.20 -24.77 4.94
C ARG A 38 -16.56 -23.75 4.01
N ASP A 39 -16.63 -22.47 4.35
CA ASP A 39 -16.02 -21.40 3.56
C ASP A 39 -14.48 -21.49 3.58
N LEU A 40 -13.88 -21.75 4.73
CA LEU A 40 -12.44 -22.00 4.83
C LEU A 40 -12.02 -23.22 4.01
N SER A 41 -12.82 -24.29 3.98
CA SER A 41 -12.53 -25.47 3.15
C SER A 41 -12.50 -25.13 1.65
N ILE A 42 -13.35 -24.20 1.20
CA ILE A 42 -13.31 -23.70 -0.18
C ILE A 42 -12.03 -22.91 -0.44
N LEU A 43 -11.61 -22.05 0.50
CA LEU A 43 -10.37 -21.28 0.36
C LEU A 43 -9.14 -22.21 0.36
N VAL A 44 -9.14 -23.25 1.18
CA VAL A 44 -8.10 -24.28 1.19
C VAL A 44 -8.04 -25.04 -0.13
N SER A 45 -9.20 -25.47 -0.67
CA SER A 45 -9.23 -26.17 -1.97
C SER A 45 -8.76 -25.30 -3.15
N ARG A 46 -8.86 -23.97 -3.00
CA ARG A 46 -8.32 -22.99 -3.97
C ARG A 46 -6.83 -22.67 -3.74
N GLY A 47 -6.17 -23.29 -2.76
CA GLY A 47 -4.79 -22.99 -2.39
C GLY A 47 -4.60 -21.58 -1.80
N THR A 48 -5.68 -20.91 -1.37
CA THR A 48 -5.63 -19.54 -0.81
C THR A 48 -5.51 -19.53 0.71
N ALA A 49 -5.66 -20.67 1.35
CA ALA A 49 -5.49 -20.85 2.79
C ALA A 49 -4.93 -22.24 3.10
N VAL A 50 -4.29 -22.40 4.25
CA VAL A 50 -3.88 -23.68 4.84
C VAL A 50 -4.68 -23.90 6.11
N ARG A 51 -5.27 -25.09 6.27
CA ARG A 51 -6.07 -25.45 7.43
C ARG A 51 -5.23 -25.57 8.69
N THR A 52 -5.71 -25.03 9.82
CA THR A 52 -5.20 -25.25 11.16
C THR A 52 -6.29 -25.88 12.03
N HIS A 53 -5.95 -26.27 13.27
CA HIS A 53 -6.89 -26.93 14.20
C HIS A 53 -8.10 -26.02 14.54
N GLY A 54 -7.87 -24.71 14.76
CA GLY A 54 -8.91 -23.73 15.12
C GLY A 54 -9.32 -22.77 14.03
N GLY A 55 -8.70 -22.83 12.83
CA GLY A 55 -8.95 -21.82 11.80
C GLY A 55 -8.26 -22.11 10.48
N ALA A 56 -7.65 -21.09 9.94
CA ALA A 56 -6.78 -21.17 8.77
C ALA A 56 -5.68 -20.12 8.83
N ILE A 57 -4.58 -20.39 8.14
CA ILE A 57 -3.49 -19.46 7.92
C ILE A 57 -3.29 -19.24 6.42
N LEU A 58 -2.68 -18.11 6.05
CA LEU A 58 -2.18 -17.96 4.68
C LEU A 58 -1.13 -19.06 4.39
N PRO A 59 -1.10 -19.63 3.17
CA PRO A 59 0.05 -20.42 2.73
C PRO A 59 1.33 -19.62 2.93
N ARG A 60 2.40 -20.25 3.44
CA ARG A 60 3.67 -19.59 3.76
C ARG A 60 4.24 -18.82 2.56
N GLU A 61 4.02 -19.32 1.35
CA GLU A 61 4.39 -18.70 0.09
C GLU A 61 3.58 -17.41 -0.21
N ARG A 62 2.38 -17.27 0.37
CA ARG A 62 1.54 -16.05 0.26
C ARG A 62 1.71 -15.10 1.44
N TYR A 63 2.11 -15.61 2.61
CA TYR A 63 2.41 -14.79 3.78
C TYR A 63 3.71 -13.99 3.61
N LEU A 64 4.65 -14.51 2.81
CA LEU A 64 5.92 -13.86 2.47
C LEU A 64 5.88 -13.09 1.14
N GLY A 65 4.77 -13.14 0.40
CA GLY A 65 4.63 -12.55 -0.92
C GLY A 65 3.25 -11.93 -1.14
N ASP A 66 3.22 -10.91 -1.76
CA ASP A 66 2.29 -10.29 -2.69
C ASP A 66 0.77 -10.45 -2.41
N VAL A 67 0.26 -9.69 -1.46
CA VAL A 67 -1.17 -9.41 -1.42
C VAL A 67 -1.53 -8.61 -2.67
N TYR A 68 -2.41 -9.15 -3.51
CA TYR A 68 -2.82 -8.49 -4.75
C TYR A 68 -3.35 -7.08 -4.48
N MET A 69 -3.04 -6.15 -5.37
CA MET A 69 -3.45 -4.74 -5.27
C MET A 69 -4.96 -4.59 -5.04
N ASP A 70 -5.77 -5.43 -5.70
CA ASP A 70 -7.23 -5.41 -5.57
C ASP A 70 -7.70 -5.73 -4.14
N SER A 71 -7.02 -6.67 -3.45
CA SER A 71 -7.31 -6.99 -2.05
C SER A 71 -6.83 -5.86 -1.12
N ARG A 72 -5.63 -5.33 -1.35
CA ARG A 72 -5.10 -4.23 -0.55
C ARG A 72 -5.97 -2.98 -0.62
N SER A 73 -6.57 -2.69 -1.78
CA SER A 73 -7.46 -1.54 -1.95
C SER A 73 -8.77 -1.62 -1.15
N GLN A 74 -9.17 -2.82 -0.71
CA GLN A 74 -10.40 -3.05 0.07
C GLN A 74 -10.19 -3.03 1.59
N ILE A 75 -8.94 -2.91 2.05
CA ILE A 75 -8.59 -2.92 3.47
C ILE A 75 -8.28 -1.49 3.92
N ASN A 76 -8.76 -1.08 5.11
CA ASN A 76 -8.52 0.25 5.70
C ASN A 76 -8.89 1.39 4.72
N VAL A 77 -10.05 1.26 4.09
CA VAL A 77 -10.48 2.17 3.00
C VAL A 77 -10.67 3.60 3.49
N ALA A 78 -11.23 3.78 4.70
CA ALA A 78 -11.47 5.10 5.28
C ALA A 78 -10.13 5.81 5.58
N GLU A 79 -9.18 5.10 6.21
CA GLU A 79 -7.84 5.56 6.53
C GLU A 79 -7.08 5.96 5.25
N LYS A 80 -7.09 5.12 4.25
CA LYS A 80 -6.43 5.40 2.96
C LYS A 80 -7.01 6.62 2.25
N LYS A 81 -8.32 6.80 2.31
CA LYS A 81 -8.98 7.98 1.75
C LYS A 81 -8.59 9.26 2.49
N ALA A 82 -8.56 9.24 3.83
CA ALA A 82 -8.15 10.38 4.63
C ALA A 82 -6.68 10.73 4.36
N ILE A 83 -5.79 9.74 4.34
CA ILE A 83 -4.37 9.91 4.02
C ILE A 83 -4.19 10.47 2.59
N ALA A 84 -4.88 9.89 1.61
CA ALA A 84 -4.82 10.34 0.22
C ALA A 84 -5.30 11.79 0.04
N LYS A 85 -6.38 12.17 0.74
CA LYS A 85 -6.88 13.55 0.75
C LYS A 85 -5.85 14.53 1.32
N ALA A 86 -5.19 14.16 2.43
CA ALA A 86 -4.12 14.96 3.00
C ALA A 86 -2.90 15.03 2.08
N ALA A 87 -2.55 13.92 1.40
CA ALA A 87 -1.45 13.91 0.43
C ALA A 87 -1.71 14.83 -0.77
N VAL A 88 -2.95 14.90 -1.25
CA VAL A 88 -3.33 15.82 -2.33
C VAL A 88 -3.18 17.28 -1.94
N ALA A 89 -3.35 17.63 -0.66
CA ALA A 89 -3.13 18.98 -0.18
C ALA A 89 -1.66 19.45 -0.24
N GLU A 90 -0.72 18.51 -0.38
CA GLU A 90 0.72 18.79 -0.55
C GLU A 90 1.11 19.11 -2.00
N LEU A 91 0.19 18.94 -2.98
CA LEU A 91 0.42 19.23 -4.39
C LEU A 91 0.31 20.73 -4.66
N GLN A 92 1.22 21.22 -5.51
CA GLN A 92 1.18 22.59 -6.01
C GLN A 92 1.03 22.60 -7.53
N PRO A 93 0.32 23.59 -8.11
CA PRO A 93 0.25 23.71 -9.56
C PRO A 93 1.63 23.79 -10.22
N GLY A 94 1.83 23.02 -11.28
CA GLY A 94 3.09 22.94 -12.02
C GLY A 94 4.09 21.90 -11.46
N ASP A 95 3.75 21.18 -10.39
CA ASP A 95 4.64 20.16 -9.81
C ASP A 95 4.86 18.99 -10.77
N SER A 96 6.11 18.51 -10.80
CA SER A 96 6.48 17.19 -11.32
C SER A 96 6.52 16.20 -10.15
N VAL A 97 5.63 15.21 -10.14
CA VAL A 97 5.48 14.29 -9.02
C VAL A 97 5.60 12.85 -9.45
N TYR A 98 6.18 12.03 -8.58
CA TYR A 98 6.12 10.58 -8.69
C TYR A 98 5.00 10.04 -7.81
N ILE A 99 4.13 9.25 -8.39
CA ILE A 99 3.02 8.55 -7.73
C ILE A 99 3.30 7.06 -7.74
N ASP A 100 3.56 6.51 -6.58
CA ASP A 100 3.88 5.10 -6.38
C ASP A 100 2.69 4.17 -6.66
N ASP A 101 2.95 2.87 -6.70
CA ASP A 101 1.95 1.82 -7.02
C ASP A 101 1.13 1.33 -5.81
N GLY A 102 1.30 1.92 -4.63
CA GLY A 102 0.58 1.53 -3.42
C GLY A 102 -0.92 1.86 -3.43
N SER A 103 -1.75 1.02 -2.78
CA SER A 103 -3.21 1.24 -2.70
C SER A 103 -3.61 2.53 -1.98
N THR A 104 -2.81 2.99 -1.01
CA THR A 104 -3.00 4.28 -0.33
C THR A 104 -2.71 5.43 -1.28
N VAL A 105 -1.63 5.32 -2.05
CA VAL A 105 -1.23 6.34 -3.03
C VAL A 105 -2.22 6.40 -4.20
N ALA A 106 -2.68 5.25 -4.68
CA ALA A 106 -3.69 5.17 -5.74
C ALA A 106 -5.00 5.88 -5.36
N ALA A 107 -5.35 5.92 -4.08
CA ALA A 107 -6.56 6.61 -3.61
C ALA A 107 -6.49 8.15 -3.81
N MET A 108 -5.31 8.74 -4.05
CA MET A 108 -5.16 10.18 -4.33
C MET A 108 -5.96 10.62 -5.55
N THR A 109 -6.13 9.75 -6.55
CA THR A 109 -6.92 10.06 -7.77
C THR A 109 -8.34 10.52 -7.48
N GLN A 110 -8.92 10.10 -6.34
CA GLN A 110 -10.28 10.45 -5.94
C GLN A 110 -10.43 11.91 -5.44
N PHE A 111 -9.33 12.55 -5.10
CA PHE A 111 -9.32 13.87 -4.44
C PHE A 111 -8.59 14.95 -5.24
N ILE A 112 -8.04 14.62 -6.41
CA ILE A 112 -7.32 15.55 -7.27
C ILE A 112 -8.28 16.66 -7.75
N PRO A 113 -7.94 17.94 -7.54
CA PRO A 113 -8.72 19.05 -8.09
C PRO A 113 -8.72 19.04 -9.62
N HIS A 114 -9.89 19.17 -10.25
CA HIS A 114 -10.03 19.06 -11.70
C HIS A 114 -9.20 20.06 -12.50
N ASN A 115 -8.86 21.18 -11.90
CA ASN A 115 -8.15 22.31 -12.57
C ASN A 115 -6.65 22.38 -12.23
N ILE A 116 -6.13 21.48 -11.40
CA ILE A 116 -4.71 21.49 -11.04
C ILE A 116 -3.85 21.06 -12.24
N GLN A 117 -2.78 21.78 -12.48
CA GLN A 117 -1.78 21.44 -13.50
C GLN A 117 -0.66 20.63 -12.85
N LEU A 118 -0.42 19.42 -13.32
CA LEU A 118 0.65 18.55 -12.80
C LEU A 118 1.31 17.78 -13.94
N ARG A 119 2.55 17.39 -13.72
CA ARG A 119 3.17 16.27 -14.41
C ARG A 119 3.26 15.08 -13.45
N VAL A 120 2.52 14.04 -13.73
CA VAL A 120 2.48 12.81 -12.92
C VAL A 120 3.28 11.72 -13.60
N THR A 121 4.29 11.18 -12.92
CA THR A 121 4.99 9.98 -13.34
C THR A 121 4.61 8.84 -12.42
N THR A 122 4.31 7.67 -12.96
CA THR A 122 3.95 6.48 -12.17
C THR A 122 4.34 5.19 -12.87
N THR A 123 4.66 4.17 -12.08
CA THR A 123 4.78 2.79 -12.55
C THR A 123 3.45 2.05 -12.53
N SER A 124 2.44 2.56 -11.85
CA SER A 124 1.11 1.93 -11.75
C SER A 124 0.28 2.16 -13.02
N MET A 125 -0.07 1.08 -13.72
CA MET A 125 -0.91 1.16 -14.92
C MET A 125 -2.30 1.70 -14.61
N SER A 126 -2.88 1.29 -13.49
CA SER A 126 -4.21 1.77 -13.07
C SER A 126 -4.19 3.25 -12.68
N ALA A 127 -3.18 3.69 -11.93
CA ALA A 127 -3.04 5.10 -11.58
C ALA A 127 -2.83 5.98 -12.82
N ALA A 128 -1.99 5.54 -13.76
CA ALA A 128 -1.77 6.25 -15.01
C ALA A 128 -3.09 6.50 -15.77
N LEU A 129 -3.92 5.46 -15.91
CA LEU A 129 -5.22 5.58 -16.57
C LEU A 129 -6.19 6.50 -15.82
N GLU A 130 -6.19 6.48 -14.49
CA GLU A 130 -7.05 7.36 -13.70
C GLU A 130 -6.59 8.83 -13.78
N PHE A 131 -5.29 9.12 -13.64
CA PHE A 131 -4.77 10.49 -13.77
C PHE A 131 -4.94 11.03 -15.18
N ASN A 132 -4.87 10.19 -16.22
CA ASN A 132 -5.06 10.62 -17.61
C ASN A 132 -6.49 11.09 -17.95
N LYS A 133 -7.45 10.90 -17.05
CA LYS A 133 -8.80 11.46 -17.19
C LYS A 133 -8.85 12.99 -16.90
N PHE A 134 -7.83 13.54 -16.24
CA PHE A 134 -7.77 14.96 -15.89
C PHE A 134 -7.10 15.75 -17.03
N PRO A 135 -7.78 16.78 -17.59
CA PRO A 135 -7.31 17.45 -18.79
C PRO A 135 -6.02 18.26 -18.61
N ASN A 136 -5.71 18.65 -17.38
CA ASN A 136 -4.54 19.48 -17.06
C ASN A 136 -3.39 18.67 -16.42
N ILE A 137 -3.47 17.35 -16.45
CA ILE A 137 -2.42 16.49 -15.94
C ILE A 137 -1.70 15.80 -17.11
N ASP A 138 -0.39 16.07 -17.23
CA ASP A 138 0.50 15.38 -18.15
C ASP A 138 0.99 14.08 -17.46
N VAL A 139 0.63 12.91 -18.02
CA VAL A 139 0.90 11.62 -17.39
C VAL A 139 2.01 10.88 -18.12
N ILE A 140 3.08 10.57 -17.40
CA ILE A 140 4.15 9.68 -17.87
C ILE A 140 3.97 8.32 -17.20
N ALA A 141 3.47 7.34 -17.94
CA ALA A 141 3.43 5.97 -17.50
C ALA A 141 4.78 5.29 -17.76
N ILE A 142 5.49 4.89 -16.71
CA ILE A 142 6.73 4.13 -16.82
C ILE A 142 6.39 2.76 -17.43
N GLY A 143 7.06 2.42 -18.53
CA GLY A 143 6.94 1.12 -19.18
C GLY A 143 7.82 0.04 -18.54
N GLY A 144 7.61 -1.22 -18.95
CA GLY A 144 8.40 -2.36 -18.48
C GLY A 144 7.60 -3.65 -18.42
N ARG A 145 8.13 -4.66 -17.70
CA ARG A 145 7.39 -5.89 -17.39
C ARG A 145 6.28 -5.56 -16.37
N VAL A 146 5.06 -5.95 -16.64
CA VAL A 146 3.95 -5.70 -15.71
C VAL A 146 3.90 -6.77 -14.63
N SER A 147 3.99 -6.36 -13.37
CA SER A 147 3.77 -7.21 -12.20
C SER A 147 2.31 -7.66 -12.14
N LYS A 148 2.08 -8.95 -11.95
CA LYS A 148 0.71 -9.50 -11.79
C LYS A 148 0.08 -9.09 -10.46
N THR A 149 0.90 -8.81 -9.47
CA THR A 149 0.48 -8.50 -8.10
C THR A 149 0.06 -7.06 -7.94
N THR A 150 0.91 -6.13 -8.37
CA THR A 150 0.70 -4.69 -8.20
C THR A 150 0.14 -4.01 -9.44
N LYS A 151 0.13 -4.71 -10.60
CA LYS A 151 -0.27 -4.15 -11.91
C LYS A 151 0.58 -2.92 -12.28
N SER A 152 1.84 -2.92 -11.86
CA SER A 152 2.82 -1.87 -12.12
C SER A 152 3.93 -2.36 -13.02
N ALA A 153 4.57 -1.43 -13.72
CA ALA A 153 5.77 -1.69 -14.48
C ALA A 153 6.94 -1.94 -13.53
N VAL A 154 7.69 -3.01 -13.77
CA VAL A 154 8.85 -3.42 -12.98
C VAL A 154 9.99 -3.90 -13.88
N GLY A 155 11.17 -4.06 -13.28
CA GLY A 155 12.36 -4.57 -13.95
C GLY A 155 13.29 -3.49 -14.49
N PRO A 156 14.36 -3.89 -15.21
CA PRO A 156 15.47 -2.99 -15.56
C PRO A 156 15.04 -1.81 -16.44
N ILE A 157 14.15 -2.01 -17.40
CA ILE A 157 13.66 -0.94 -18.28
C ILE A 157 12.94 0.15 -17.48
N ALA A 158 12.06 -0.26 -16.55
CA ALA A 158 11.35 0.68 -15.68
C ALA A 158 12.34 1.44 -14.78
N LEU A 159 13.34 0.74 -14.23
CA LEU A 159 14.33 1.32 -13.34
C LEU A 159 15.22 2.33 -14.07
N GLU A 160 15.73 2.01 -15.25
CA GLU A 160 16.58 2.88 -16.06
C GLU A 160 15.85 4.18 -16.42
N LEU A 161 14.59 4.07 -16.87
CA LEU A 161 13.79 5.25 -17.19
C LEU A 161 13.55 6.12 -15.94
N LEU A 162 13.20 5.51 -14.81
CA LEU A 162 12.93 6.22 -13.57
C LEU A 162 14.19 6.95 -13.05
N GLN A 163 15.35 6.32 -13.15
CA GLN A 163 16.64 6.91 -12.75
C GLN A 163 17.07 8.11 -13.60
N SER A 164 16.53 8.26 -14.82
CA SER A 164 16.80 9.41 -15.69
C SER A 164 15.90 10.62 -15.41
N MET A 165 14.94 10.51 -14.48
CA MET A 165 13.95 11.54 -14.17
C MET A 165 14.23 12.23 -12.84
N TYR A 166 13.67 13.43 -12.66
CA TYR A 166 13.70 14.17 -11.40
C TYR A 166 12.29 14.64 -11.03
N PHE A 167 11.98 14.54 -9.74
CA PHE A 167 10.69 14.91 -9.20
C PHE A 167 10.81 15.95 -8.11
N LYS A 168 9.84 16.86 -8.03
CA LYS A 168 9.71 17.76 -6.89
C LYS A 168 9.27 16.99 -5.66
N THR A 169 8.31 16.07 -5.82
CA THR A 169 7.78 15.26 -4.72
C THR A 169 7.53 13.83 -5.18
N ALA A 170 7.95 12.85 -4.38
CA ALA A 170 7.51 11.47 -4.50
C ALA A 170 6.52 11.12 -3.38
N PHE A 171 5.39 10.55 -3.76
CA PHE A 171 4.43 9.95 -2.82
C PHE A 171 4.62 8.44 -2.81
N ILE A 172 5.11 7.92 -1.72
CA ILE A 172 5.57 6.52 -1.60
C ILE A 172 4.68 5.77 -0.60
N GLY A 173 4.15 4.63 -1.04
CA GLY A 173 3.50 3.67 -0.16
C GLY A 173 4.45 2.56 0.25
N VAL A 174 4.27 2.01 1.45
CA VAL A 174 5.11 0.92 1.93
C VAL A 174 4.28 -0.23 2.50
N PRO A 175 4.74 -1.48 2.35
CA PRO A 175 4.03 -2.62 2.92
C PRO A 175 4.27 -2.77 4.42
N TYR A 176 5.50 -2.47 4.91
CA TYR A 176 5.92 -2.67 6.30
C TYR A 176 6.94 -1.62 6.71
N ILE A 177 6.76 -1.11 7.94
CA ILE A 177 7.73 -0.27 8.62
C ILE A 177 7.81 -0.69 10.09
N THR A 178 9.01 -0.71 10.65
CA THR A 178 9.17 -0.97 12.09
C THR A 178 8.96 0.31 12.90
N VAL A 179 8.72 0.17 14.20
CA VAL A 179 8.66 1.31 15.13
C VAL A 179 9.94 2.15 15.05
N ASP A 180 11.10 1.51 14.83
CA ASP A 180 12.40 2.19 14.67
C ASP A 180 12.60 2.82 13.29
N GLY A 181 11.61 2.69 12.40
CA GLY A 181 11.62 3.33 11.09
C GLY A 181 12.36 2.56 9.98
N ILE A 182 12.59 1.25 10.14
CA ILE A 182 13.13 0.40 9.08
C ILE A 182 12.00 -0.01 8.15
N ILE A 183 12.06 0.37 6.90
CA ILE A 183 11.07 0.02 5.87
C ILE A 183 11.53 -1.22 5.13
N THR A 184 10.68 -2.22 5.04
CA THR A 184 10.99 -3.50 4.41
C THR A 184 9.91 -3.96 3.43
N SER A 185 10.29 -4.81 2.49
CA SER A 185 9.42 -5.40 1.49
C SER A 185 9.94 -6.78 1.08
N ASN A 186 9.04 -7.59 0.50
CA ASN A 186 9.40 -8.87 -0.13
C ASN A 186 9.53 -8.74 -1.67
N ALA A 187 9.03 -7.66 -2.25
CA ALA A 187 8.96 -7.47 -3.70
C ALA A 187 10.25 -6.82 -4.21
N ILE A 188 11.27 -7.60 -4.56
CA ILE A 188 12.59 -7.13 -4.98
C ILE A 188 12.51 -6.13 -6.14
N ASP A 189 11.71 -6.44 -7.16
CA ASP A 189 11.55 -5.57 -8.32
C ASP A 189 11.02 -4.18 -7.95
N GLU A 190 10.09 -4.10 -6.99
CA GLU A 190 9.51 -2.83 -6.51
C GLU A 190 10.47 -2.06 -5.60
N ILE A 191 11.30 -2.76 -4.82
CA ILE A 191 12.30 -2.13 -3.93
C ILE A 191 13.22 -1.22 -4.71
N HIS A 192 13.74 -1.67 -5.84
CA HIS A 192 14.68 -0.88 -6.66
C HIS A 192 13.99 0.37 -7.24
N LEU A 193 12.74 0.25 -7.67
CA LEU A 193 11.97 1.36 -8.21
C LEU A 193 11.65 2.42 -7.14
N LYS A 194 11.20 1.98 -5.96
CA LYS A 194 10.92 2.89 -4.85
C LYS A 194 12.19 3.61 -4.37
N LYS A 195 13.33 2.90 -4.27
CA LYS A 195 14.64 3.51 -3.97
C LYS A 195 15.01 4.57 -5.00
N ALA A 196 14.84 4.26 -6.29
CA ALA A 196 15.12 5.21 -7.36
C ALA A 196 14.20 6.44 -7.28
N ALA A 197 12.89 6.24 -7.08
CA ALA A 197 11.94 7.34 -6.94
C ALA A 197 12.29 8.27 -5.77
N ILE A 198 12.64 7.71 -4.61
CA ILE A 198 13.08 8.47 -3.44
C ILE A 198 14.35 9.27 -3.78
N ALA A 199 15.36 8.61 -4.36
CA ALA A 199 16.64 9.24 -4.67
C ALA A 199 16.53 10.34 -5.75
N GLN A 200 15.58 10.24 -6.66
CA GLN A 200 15.33 11.20 -7.74
C GLN A 200 14.35 12.32 -7.34
N SER A 201 13.93 12.38 -6.08
CA SER A 201 12.97 13.38 -5.59
C SER A 201 13.63 14.38 -4.64
N GLN A 202 13.22 15.65 -4.78
CA GLN A 202 13.64 16.70 -3.83
C GLN A 202 12.98 16.49 -2.45
N ARG A 203 11.77 15.94 -2.43
CA ARG A 203 10.99 15.62 -1.24
C ARG A 203 10.28 14.28 -1.40
N SER A 204 10.38 13.43 -0.40
CA SER A 204 9.66 12.15 -0.36
C SER A 204 8.66 12.17 0.79
N ILE A 205 7.41 11.82 0.51
CA ILE A 205 6.31 11.75 1.46
C ILE A 205 5.88 10.29 1.58
N LEU A 206 5.93 9.77 2.80
CA LEU A 206 5.49 8.43 3.13
C LEU A 206 3.99 8.43 3.42
N LEU A 207 3.23 7.62 2.66
CA LEU A 207 1.80 7.43 2.85
C LEU A 207 1.52 6.04 3.37
N MET A 208 1.02 5.91 4.59
CA MET A 208 0.74 4.61 5.18
C MET A 208 -0.37 4.69 6.22
N ASP A 209 -1.21 3.68 6.28
CA ASP A 209 -2.10 3.48 7.42
C ASP A 209 -1.36 2.77 8.57
N SER A 210 -1.87 2.94 9.79
CA SER A 210 -1.27 2.43 11.03
C SER A 210 -1.01 0.92 11.04
N SER A 211 -1.73 0.14 10.24
CA SER A 211 -1.54 -1.31 10.14
C SER A 211 -0.19 -1.71 9.52
N LYS A 212 0.57 -0.75 8.98
CA LYS A 212 1.89 -0.98 8.38
C LYS A 212 3.03 -0.94 9.41
N ILE A 213 2.74 -0.49 10.64
CA ILE A 213 3.72 -0.41 11.72
C ILE A 213 3.83 -1.75 12.43
N HIS A 214 5.02 -2.33 12.46
CA HIS A 214 5.31 -3.63 13.03
C HIS A 214 6.48 -3.58 14.02
N LYS A 215 6.62 -4.60 14.88
CA LYS A 215 7.72 -4.68 15.84
C LYS A 215 9.05 -5.06 15.20
N GLU A 216 9.01 -5.91 14.20
CA GLU A 216 10.21 -6.47 13.56
C GLU A 216 10.16 -6.28 12.03
N PRO A 217 11.33 -6.09 11.39
CA PRO A 217 11.41 -6.00 9.94
C PRO A 217 11.14 -7.36 9.30
N ILE A 218 10.61 -7.33 8.07
CA ILE A 218 10.49 -8.52 7.24
C ILE A 218 11.45 -8.44 6.07
N ASN A 219 12.11 -9.56 5.78
CA ASN A 219 12.92 -9.83 4.61
C ASN A 219 13.90 -8.70 4.18
N ILE A 220 13.61 -7.89 3.16
CA ILE A 220 14.59 -7.01 2.51
C ILE A 220 14.35 -5.55 2.87
N LYS A 221 15.42 -4.84 3.27
CA LYS A 221 15.37 -3.40 3.54
C LYS A 221 15.12 -2.63 2.23
N LEU A 222 14.02 -1.87 2.23
CA LEU A 222 13.68 -0.94 1.16
C LEU A 222 14.29 0.44 1.43
N ALA A 223 14.00 1.02 2.58
CA ALA A 223 14.35 2.38 2.93
C ALA A 223 14.45 2.53 4.45
N SER A 224 14.73 3.73 4.90
CA SER A 224 14.65 4.16 6.29
C SER A 224 13.67 5.33 6.40
N LEU A 225 13.12 5.53 7.58
CA LEU A 225 12.31 6.71 7.88
C LEU A 225 13.05 8.02 7.57
N ASP A 226 14.38 8.03 7.72
CA ASP A 226 15.26 9.17 7.42
C ASP A 226 15.28 9.58 5.93
N ASP A 227 14.82 8.70 5.03
CA ASP A 227 14.73 8.99 3.60
C ASP A 227 13.48 9.83 3.24
N PHE A 228 12.65 10.18 4.25
CA PHE A 228 11.41 10.91 4.07
C PHE A 228 11.40 12.22 4.86
N GLN A 229 10.83 13.26 4.27
CA GLN A 229 10.64 14.56 4.92
C GLN A 229 9.29 14.67 5.61
N MET A 230 8.34 13.82 5.22
CA MET A 230 7.00 13.80 5.79
C MET A 230 6.41 12.40 5.82
N VAL A 231 5.64 12.13 6.86
CA VAL A 231 4.76 10.95 6.98
C VAL A 231 3.31 11.42 7.09
N ILE A 232 2.42 10.81 6.32
CA ILE A 232 0.97 10.99 6.47
C ILE A 232 0.39 9.64 6.89
N THR A 233 -0.25 9.60 8.07
CA THR A 233 -0.80 8.38 8.66
C THR A 233 -2.10 8.66 9.41
N ASP A 234 -2.82 7.62 9.84
CA ASP A 234 -4.05 7.76 10.61
C ASP A 234 -3.79 7.85 12.12
N SER A 235 -4.83 8.26 12.88
CA SER A 235 -4.79 8.51 14.32
C SER A 235 -4.51 7.29 15.20
N ARG A 236 -4.49 6.07 14.63
CA ARG A 236 -4.14 4.83 15.34
C ARG A 236 -2.67 4.46 15.23
N ALA A 237 -1.83 5.34 14.65
CA ALA A 237 -0.40 5.09 14.55
C ALA A 237 0.23 4.92 15.93
N ASP A 238 1.17 3.96 16.04
CA ASP A 238 1.87 3.65 17.30
C ASP A 238 2.58 4.88 17.86
N SER A 239 2.40 5.14 19.16
CA SER A 239 2.97 6.32 19.82
C SER A 239 4.50 6.35 19.82
N ASN A 240 5.17 5.18 19.89
CA ASN A 240 6.63 5.11 19.83
C ASN A 240 7.12 5.40 18.40
N PHE A 241 6.38 4.96 17.39
CA PHE A 241 6.67 5.34 16.00
C PHE A 241 6.56 6.86 15.80
N LEU A 242 5.49 7.48 16.32
CA LEU A 242 5.31 8.94 16.25
C LEU A 242 6.41 9.70 17.01
N ALA A 243 6.82 9.20 18.17
CA ALA A 243 7.94 9.75 18.93
C ALA A 243 9.27 9.68 18.14
N ASN A 244 9.53 8.55 17.47
CA ASN A 244 10.69 8.39 16.60
C ASN A 244 10.66 9.38 15.42
N CYS A 245 9.50 9.61 14.80
CA CYS A 245 9.37 10.64 13.77
C CYS A 245 9.76 12.04 14.28
N MET A 246 9.29 12.40 15.49
CA MET A 246 9.59 13.69 16.12
C MET A 246 11.10 13.84 16.42
N GLU A 247 11.73 12.80 16.98
CA GLU A 247 13.17 12.77 17.27
C GLU A 247 13.99 13.00 15.99
N LYS A 248 13.57 12.38 14.89
CA LYS A 248 14.20 12.53 13.57
C LYS A 248 13.81 13.80 12.83
N LYS A 249 12.98 14.67 13.44
CA LYS A 249 12.48 15.92 12.85
C LYS A 249 11.70 15.73 11.55
N ILE A 250 11.05 14.59 11.41
CA ILE A 250 10.21 14.28 10.26
C ILE A 250 8.82 14.88 10.52
N GLN A 251 8.29 15.62 9.56
CA GLN A 251 6.96 16.17 9.67
C GLN A 251 5.92 15.03 9.66
N VAL A 252 5.00 15.05 10.62
CA VAL A 252 3.91 14.05 10.67
C VAL A 252 2.57 14.75 10.53
N ASN A 253 1.78 14.29 9.56
CA ASN A 253 0.39 14.68 9.40
C ASN A 253 -0.49 13.49 9.81
N ILE A 254 -1.20 13.61 10.92
CA ILE A 254 -2.11 12.58 11.45
C ILE A 254 -3.52 12.93 11.02
N VAL A 255 -4.18 12.01 10.32
CA VAL A 255 -5.54 12.22 9.82
C VAL A 255 -6.55 11.35 10.55
N GLU A 256 -7.78 11.86 10.66
CA GLU A 256 -8.93 11.08 11.12
C GLU A 256 -9.63 10.45 9.92
N PRO A 257 -9.91 9.12 9.96
CA PRO A 257 -10.59 8.37 8.89
C PRO A 257 -12.04 8.76 8.67
#